data_35908b64a5f851bc4a63ad9eab70dec7
#
_entry.id   35908b64a5f851bc4a63ad9eab70dec7
#
_cell.length_a   1.000
_cell.length_b   1.000
_cell.length_c   1.000
_cell.angle_alpha   90.00
_cell.angle_beta   90.00
_cell.angle_gamma   90.00
#
_symmetry.space_group_name_H-M   'P 1'
#
loop_
_entity.id
_entity.type
_entity.pdbx_description
1 polymer ?
#
loop_
_entity_poly.entity_id
_entity_poly.type
_entity_poly.pdbx_seq_one_letter_code
_entity_poly.pdbx_strand_id
1 'polypeptide(L)'
;LLIDSAEGVMPQTKFVLAKALKQGLKPMVIINKLDKSDQRANEVLDETFDLFVSLDANEEQLDFPVLYASGRSGWADKDVDGPRKNLEPLLDQIIDHVKPAELDKSKPFAMLSTLLYADSFLGRSLVGRIAQGTAKANQSIKAINLKGEKIDEGRLTKIFRYEGTKKVPIEVGEA
;
A
#
# COMPACT_ATOMS: atom_id res chain seq x y z
N LEU A 1 4.74 -0.53 -8.64
CA LEU A 1 4.37 -1.34 -9.79
C LEU A 1 5.51 -2.29 -10.11
N LEU A 2 5.24 -3.60 -10.08
CA LEU A 2 6.25 -4.64 -10.34
C LEU A 2 6.05 -5.20 -11.74
N ILE A 3 7.10 -5.20 -12.57
CA ILE A 3 7.07 -5.64 -13.96
C ILE A 3 8.17 -6.68 -14.20
N ASP A 4 7.86 -7.73 -14.93
CA ASP A 4 8.82 -8.76 -15.33
C ASP A 4 9.72 -8.24 -16.46
N SER A 5 11.03 -8.33 -16.31
CA SER A 5 12.00 -7.81 -17.30
C SER A 5 12.01 -8.53 -18.64
N ALA A 6 11.44 -9.72 -18.71
CA ALA A 6 11.32 -10.49 -19.96
C ALA A 6 9.91 -10.37 -20.58
N GLU A 7 8.86 -10.50 -19.76
CA GLU A 7 7.48 -10.47 -20.22
C GLU A 7 6.97 -9.05 -20.53
N GLY A 8 7.47 -8.04 -19.79
CA GLY A 8 7.04 -6.66 -19.93
C GLY A 8 5.66 -6.38 -19.37
N VAL A 9 4.94 -5.47 -20.01
CA VAL A 9 3.64 -4.99 -19.58
C VAL A 9 2.53 -5.98 -19.90
N MET A 10 1.84 -6.49 -18.88
CA MET A 10 0.76 -7.47 -18.99
C MET A 10 -0.62 -6.81 -18.82
N PRO A 11 -1.73 -7.45 -19.30
CA PRO A 11 -3.08 -6.90 -19.14
C PRO A 11 -3.45 -6.56 -17.69
N GLN A 12 -3.03 -7.37 -16.72
CA GLN A 12 -3.23 -7.09 -15.30
C GLN A 12 -2.49 -5.82 -14.86
N THR A 13 -1.27 -5.60 -15.37
CA THR A 13 -0.49 -4.38 -15.11
C THR A 13 -1.25 -3.15 -15.55
N LYS A 14 -1.79 -3.17 -16.77
CA LYS A 14 -2.62 -2.09 -17.32
C LYS A 14 -3.86 -1.81 -16.45
N PHE A 15 -4.56 -2.87 -16.05
CA PHE A 15 -5.77 -2.72 -15.23
C PHE A 15 -5.48 -2.10 -13.86
N VAL A 16 -4.46 -2.61 -13.16
CA VAL A 16 -4.08 -2.12 -11.83
C VAL A 16 -3.55 -0.68 -11.91
N LEU A 17 -2.69 -0.38 -12.89
CA LEU A 17 -2.14 0.94 -13.08
C LEU A 17 -3.23 1.97 -13.39
N ALA A 18 -4.17 1.67 -14.27
CA ALA A 18 -5.29 2.56 -14.59
C ALA A 18 -6.09 2.94 -13.33
N LYS A 19 -6.31 1.97 -12.42
CA LYS A 19 -6.98 2.23 -11.13
C LYS A 19 -6.16 3.11 -10.21
N ALA A 20 -4.85 2.87 -10.12
CA ALA A 20 -3.94 3.63 -9.28
C ALA A 20 -3.85 5.10 -9.74
N LEU A 21 -3.65 5.32 -11.05
CA LEU A 21 -3.55 6.67 -11.63
C LEU A 21 -4.85 7.45 -11.43
N LYS A 22 -6.00 6.82 -11.64
CA LYS A 22 -7.32 7.45 -11.42
C LYS A 22 -7.56 7.86 -9.96
N GLN A 23 -6.91 7.19 -9.01
CA GLN A 23 -6.95 7.56 -7.59
C GLN A 23 -5.91 8.62 -7.20
N GLY A 24 -5.17 9.15 -8.16
CA GLY A 24 -4.12 10.14 -7.91
C GLY A 24 -2.87 9.58 -7.24
N LEU A 25 -2.67 8.25 -7.27
CA LEU A 25 -1.45 7.66 -6.72
C LEU A 25 -0.25 8.00 -7.60
N LYS A 26 0.91 8.16 -6.96
CA LYS A 26 2.21 8.34 -7.61
C LYS A 26 2.94 6.99 -7.60
N PRO A 27 2.98 6.28 -8.72
CA PRO A 27 3.63 4.98 -8.78
C PRO A 27 5.15 5.11 -8.72
N MET A 28 5.82 4.07 -8.25
CA MET A 28 7.21 3.75 -8.54
C MET A 28 7.25 2.43 -9.31
N VAL A 29 8.20 2.27 -10.21
CA VAL A 29 8.33 1.10 -11.08
C VAL A 29 9.52 0.27 -10.66
N ILE A 30 9.32 -1.05 -10.60
CA ILE A 30 10.38 -2.02 -10.33
C ILE A 30 10.38 -3.03 -11.47
N ILE A 31 11.43 -3.00 -12.28
CA ILE A 31 11.67 -4.00 -13.32
C ILE A 31 12.42 -5.16 -12.67
N ASN A 32 11.71 -6.27 -12.48
CA ASN A 32 12.18 -7.41 -11.71
C ASN A 32 12.58 -8.59 -12.61
N LYS A 33 13.25 -9.56 -12.02
CA LYS A 33 13.76 -10.77 -12.66
C LYS A 33 14.91 -10.52 -13.64
N LEU A 34 15.77 -9.53 -13.36
CA LEU A 34 16.97 -9.28 -14.16
C LEU A 34 18.00 -10.43 -14.12
N ASP A 35 17.76 -11.46 -13.33
CA ASP A 35 18.52 -12.71 -13.32
C ASP A 35 18.18 -13.64 -14.49
N LYS A 36 17.12 -13.36 -15.25
CA LYS A 36 16.77 -14.13 -16.45
C LYS A 36 17.72 -13.81 -17.62
N SER A 37 18.02 -14.82 -18.43
CA SER A 37 18.87 -14.67 -19.64
C SER A 37 18.19 -13.94 -20.79
N ASP A 38 16.86 -13.94 -20.82
CA ASP A 38 16.00 -13.32 -21.83
C ASP A 38 15.45 -11.95 -21.40
N GLN A 39 16.05 -11.33 -20.37
CA GLN A 39 15.66 -10.01 -19.89
C GLN A 39 15.92 -8.94 -20.96
N ARG A 40 15.03 -7.97 -21.08
CA ARG A 40 15.06 -6.82 -21.98
C ARG A 40 14.64 -5.54 -21.26
N ALA A 41 15.29 -5.28 -20.13
CA ALA A 41 14.86 -4.27 -19.14
C ALA A 41 14.63 -2.87 -19.73
N ASN A 42 15.49 -2.42 -20.66
CA ASN A 42 15.35 -1.11 -21.28
C ASN A 42 14.10 -1.03 -22.17
N GLU A 43 13.83 -2.05 -22.99
CA GLU A 43 12.60 -2.10 -23.79
C GLU A 43 11.35 -2.14 -22.91
N VAL A 44 11.41 -2.89 -21.81
CA VAL A 44 10.30 -2.97 -20.83
C VAL A 44 10.08 -1.63 -20.11
N LEU A 45 11.12 -0.85 -19.89
CA LEU A 45 10.98 0.50 -19.37
C LEU A 45 10.23 1.40 -20.37
N ASP A 46 10.60 1.35 -21.65
CA ASP A 46 9.92 2.13 -22.70
C ASP A 46 8.45 1.71 -22.83
N GLU A 47 8.16 0.40 -22.88
CA GLU A 47 6.79 -0.14 -22.87
C GLU A 47 5.97 0.33 -21.66
N THR A 48 6.64 0.43 -20.52
CA THR A 48 6.00 0.90 -19.28
C THR A 48 5.67 2.39 -19.38
N PHE A 49 6.60 3.20 -19.88
CA PHE A 49 6.37 4.63 -20.08
C PHE A 49 5.21 4.86 -21.06
N ASP A 50 5.20 4.15 -22.19
CA ASP A 50 4.12 4.21 -23.18
C ASP A 50 2.77 3.81 -22.56
N LEU A 51 2.76 2.82 -21.68
CA LEU A 51 1.55 2.45 -20.94
C LEU A 51 1.04 3.61 -20.06
N PHE A 52 1.92 4.29 -19.31
CA PHE A 52 1.52 5.44 -18.49
C PHE A 52 0.92 6.55 -19.36
N VAL A 53 1.56 6.88 -20.48
CA VAL A 53 1.05 7.86 -21.45
C VAL A 53 -0.33 7.43 -22.00
N SER A 54 -0.48 6.16 -22.35
CA SER A 54 -1.75 5.62 -22.89
C SER A 54 -2.91 5.63 -21.89
N LEU A 55 -2.59 5.79 -20.60
CA LEU A 55 -3.56 5.86 -19.48
C LEU A 55 -3.76 7.29 -18.98
N ASP A 56 -3.34 8.30 -19.74
CA ASP A 56 -3.46 9.72 -19.42
C ASP A 56 -2.83 10.10 -18.07
N ALA A 57 -1.67 9.51 -17.75
CA ALA A 57 -0.90 9.88 -16.57
C ALA A 57 -0.48 11.36 -16.64
N ASN A 58 -0.59 12.08 -15.54
CA ASN A 58 -0.14 13.47 -15.46
C ASN A 58 1.39 13.56 -15.30
N GLU A 59 1.94 14.78 -15.39
CA GLU A 59 3.41 15.02 -15.32
C GLU A 59 4.03 14.43 -14.05
N GLU A 60 3.39 14.58 -12.88
CA GLU A 60 3.90 14.02 -11.62
C GLU A 60 3.87 12.49 -11.59
N GLN A 61 2.95 11.88 -12.33
CA GLN A 61 2.83 10.43 -12.43
C GLN A 61 3.77 9.85 -13.49
N LEU A 62 4.16 10.65 -14.49
CA LEU A 62 5.17 10.29 -15.50
C LEU A 62 6.59 10.39 -14.95
N ASP A 63 6.83 11.23 -13.95
CA ASP A 63 8.12 11.34 -13.25
C ASP A 63 8.25 10.25 -12.15
N PHE A 64 8.03 9.00 -12.53
CA PHE A 64 8.11 7.89 -11.61
C PHE A 64 9.53 7.38 -11.42
N PRO A 65 9.97 7.09 -10.19
CA PRO A 65 11.26 6.44 -9.95
C PRO A 65 11.24 5.00 -10.45
N VAL A 66 12.37 4.58 -11.03
CA VAL A 66 12.59 3.23 -11.55
C VAL A 66 13.69 2.54 -10.76
N LEU A 67 13.47 1.26 -10.45
CA LEU A 67 14.48 0.36 -9.92
C LEU A 67 14.52 -0.93 -10.73
N TYR A 68 15.71 -1.48 -10.81
CA TYR A 68 16.00 -2.77 -11.42
C TYR A 68 16.28 -3.78 -10.34
N ALA A 69 15.69 -4.98 -10.42
CA ALA A 69 15.76 -5.92 -9.31
C ALA A 69 15.81 -7.38 -9.75
N SER A 70 16.33 -8.21 -8.85
CA SER A 70 16.07 -9.65 -8.83
C SER A 70 15.62 -10.04 -7.42
N GLY A 71 14.30 -10.21 -7.25
CA GLY A 71 13.75 -10.66 -5.97
C GLY A 71 14.24 -12.06 -5.58
N ARG A 72 14.55 -12.90 -6.56
CA ARG A 72 15.14 -14.23 -6.33
C ARG A 72 16.55 -14.14 -5.75
N SER A 73 17.36 -13.23 -6.30
CA SER A 73 18.75 -13.03 -5.87
C SER A 73 18.91 -12.04 -4.70
N GLY A 74 17.80 -11.38 -4.30
CA GLY A 74 17.76 -10.51 -3.12
C GLY A 74 18.46 -9.16 -3.31
N TRP A 75 18.38 -8.55 -4.49
CA TRP A 75 18.96 -7.24 -4.76
C TRP A 75 18.03 -6.32 -5.56
N ALA A 76 18.25 -5.02 -5.41
CA ALA A 76 17.68 -3.97 -6.26
C ALA A 76 18.72 -2.86 -6.45
N ASP A 77 18.63 -2.15 -7.57
CA ASP A 77 19.52 -1.03 -7.91
C ASP A 77 18.79 0.04 -8.70
N LYS A 78 19.29 1.27 -8.68
CA LYS A 78 18.80 2.38 -9.50
C LYS A 78 19.32 2.31 -10.95
N ASP A 79 20.38 1.57 -11.17
CA ASP A 79 21.00 1.36 -12.48
C ASP A 79 20.89 -0.11 -12.88
N VAL A 80 20.60 -0.35 -14.17
CA VAL A 80 20.49 -1.71 -14.74
C VAL A 80 21.81 -2.50 -14.60
N ASP A 81 22.94 -1.80 -14.66
CA ASP A 81 24.29 -2.33 -14.53
C ASP A 81 24.90 -2.09 -13.14
N GLY A 82 24.09 -1.70 -12.17
CA GLY A 82 24.52 -1.38 -10.82
C GLY A 82 25.10 -2.54 -10.02
N PRO A 83 25.61 -2.29 -8.81
CA PRO A 83 26.41 -3.26 -8.05
C PRO A 83 25.66 -4.47 -7.49
N ARG A 84 24.32 -4.53 -7.57
CA ARG A 84 23.48 -5.69 -7.24
C ARG A 84 23.75 -6.31 -5.86
N LYS A 85 23.89 -5.47 -4.81
CA LYS A 85 24.33 -5.91 -3.47
C LYS A 85 23.22 -6.49 -2.61
N ASN A 86 22.14 -5.74 -2.42
CA ASN A 86 21.03 -6.05 -1.52
C ASN A 86 19.76 -5.29 -1.90
N LEU A 87 18.72 -5.34 -1.07
CA LEU A 87 17.45 -4.65 -1.29
C LEU A 87 17.37 -3.24 -0.65
N GLU A 88 18.43 -2.74 -0.03
CA GLU A 88 18.44 -1.41 0.58
C GLU A 88 18.00 -0.29 -0.39
N PRO A 89 18.49 -0.24 -1.66
CA PRO A 89 18.06 0.81 -2.59
C PRO A 89 16.55 0.82 -2.84
N LEU A 90 15.89 -0.33 -2.79
CA LEU A 90 14.44 -0.43 -2.90
C LEU A 90 13.74 0.09 -1.64
N LEU A 91 14.24 -0.28 -0.47
CA LEU A 91 13.65 0.15 0.81
C LEU A 91 13.82 1.66 1.01
N ASP A 92 14.98 2.20 0.70
CA ASP A 92 15.24 3.64 0.73
C ASP A 92 14.33 4.40 -0.24
N GLN A 93 14.17 3.89 -1.47
CA GLN A 93 13.28 4.51 -2.45
C GLN A 93 11.81 4.49 -2.01
N ILE A 94 11.36 3.45 -1.31
CA ILE A 94 10.01 3.39 -0.74
C ILE A 94 9.84 4.47 0.33
N ILE A 95 10.83 4.62 1.24
CA ILE A 95 10.78 5.61 2.31
C ILE A 95 10.76 7.04 1.74
N ASP A 96 11.57 7.30 0.72
CA ASP A 96 11.67 8.62 0.10
C ASP A 96 10.43 8.98 -0.72
N HIS A 97 9.88 8.01 -1.45
CA HIS A 97 8.79 8.24 -2.40
C HIS A 97 7.40 8.20 -1.75
N VAL A 98 7.19 7.27 -0.81
CA VAL A 98 5.87 7.08 -0.16
C VAL A 98 5.75 7.96 1.06
N LYS A 99 4.99 9.04 0.94
CA LYS A 99 4.71 9.91 2.08
C LYS A 99 3.97 9.15 3.19
N PRO A 100 4.34 9.35 4.45
CA PRO A 100 3.59 8.81 5.57
C PRO A 100 2.17 9.37 5.58
N ALA A 101 1.23 8.63 6.14
CA ALA A 101 -0.12 9.11 6.31
C ALA A 101 -0.13 10.31 7.29
N GLU A 102 -0.81 11.38 6.91
CA GLU A 102 -1.07 12.51 7.82
C GLU A 102 -2.14 12.07 8.82
N LEU A 103 -1.71 11.83 10.05
CA LEU A 103 -2.55 11.33 11.12
C LEU A 103 -2.58 12.35 12.25
N ASP A 104 -3.77 12.69 12.72
CA ASP A 104 -3.96 13.63 13.82
C ASP A 104 -4.56 12.91 15.03
N LYS A 105 -3.72 12.63 16.02
CA LYS A 105 -4.10 11.95 17.26
C LYS A 105 -4.93 12.83 18.20
N SER A 106 -4.92 14.15 18.02
CA SER A 106 -5.66 15.11 18.86
C SER A 106 -7.14 15.20 18.50
N LYS A 107 -7.52 14.76 17.30
CA LYS A 107 -8.90 14.77 16.85
C LYS A 107 -9.75 13.66 17.51
N PRO A 108 -11.07 13.78 17.49
CA PRO A 108 -11.96 12.70 17.90
C PRO A 108 -11.66 11.41 17.14
N PHE A 109 -11.80 10.27 17.82
CA PHE A 109 -11.59 8.95 17.20
C PHE A 109 -12.48 8.76 15.97
N ALA A 110 -11.88 8.39 14.86
CA ALA A 110 -12.57 7.92 13.68
C ALA A 110 -11.82 6.76 13.02
N MET A 111 -12.56 5.71 12.67
CA MET A 111 -12.05 4.52 12.01
C MET A 111 -12.96 4.13 10.85
N LEU A 112 -12.39 3.86 9.69
CA LEU A 112 -13.11 3.22 8.60
C LEU A 112 -13.07 1.70 8.79
N SER A 113 -14.24 1.11 9.10
CA SER A 113 -14.38 -0.35 9.18
C SER A 113 -14.49 -0.94 7.77
N THR A 114 -13.57 -1.83 7.42
CA THR A 114 -13.53 -2.50 6.12
C THR A 114 -13.94 -3.97 6.19
N LEU A 115 -13.79 -4.60 7.36
CA LEU A 115 -14.12 -6.00 7.57
C LEU A 115 -14.89 -6.19 8.89
N LEU A 116 -15.87 -7.11 8.86
CA LEU A 116 -16.62 -7.55 10.01
C LEU A 116 -16.30 -9.03 10.27
N TYR A 117 -15.81 -9.33 11.46
CA TYR A 117 -15.64 -10.68 11.94
C TYR A 117 -16.68 -11.00 13.02
N ALA A 118 -17.23 -12.20 12.96
CA ALA A 118 -18.01 -12.76 14.05
C ALA A 118 -17.17 -13.87 14.71
N ASP A 119 -16.84 -13.67 15.97
CA ASP A 119 -16.15 -14.64 16.81
C ASP A 119 -17.14 -15.17 17.84
N SER A 120 -17.20 -16.49 18.04
CA SER A 120 -18.14 -17.12 18.97
C SER A 120 -17.90 -16.71 20.43
N PHE A 121 -16.68 -16.29 20.77
CA PHE A 121 -16.28 -15.91 22.12
C PHE A 121 -16.21 -14.38 22.32
N LEU A 122 -15.69 -13.65 21.32
CA LEU A 122 -15.51 -12.18 21.38
C LEU A 122 -16.73 -11.42 20.81
N GLY A 123 -17.62 -12.10 20.13
CA GLY A 123 -18.74 -11.47 19.44
C GLY A 123 -18.33 -10.79 18.13
N ARG A 124 -18.96 -9.67 17.81
CA ARG A 124 -18.65 -8.92 16.58
C ARG A 124 -17.37 -8.11 16.75
N SER A 125 -16.44 -8.29 15.83
CA SER A 125 -15.19 -7.54 15.76
C SER A 125 -15.12 -6.77 14.44
N LEU A 126 -14.85 -5.48 14.52
CA LEU A 126 -14.65 -4.61 13.36
C LEU A 126 -13.16 -4.46 13.12
N VAL A 127 -12.72 -4.62 11.88
CA VAL A 127 -11.33 -4.38 11.46
C VAL A 127 -11.31 -3.20 10.51
N GLY A 128 -10.37 -2.30 10.70
CA GLY A 128 -10.22 -1.14 9.87
C GLY A 128 -9.01 -0.31 10.27
N ARG A 129 -8.81 0.76 9.54
CA ARG A 129 -7.75 1.73 9.81
C ARG A 129 -8.31 2.89 10.64
N ILE A 130 -7.61 3.23 11.73
CA ILE A 130 -7.87 4.46 12.47
C ILE A 130 -7.39 5.63 11.60
N ALA A 131 -8.31 6.49 11.20
CA ALA A 131 -8.02 7.64 10.36
C ALA A 131 -7.59 8.87 11.17
N GLN A 132 -8.08 8.99 12.40
CA GLN A 132 -7.72 10.06 13.32
C GLN A 132 -8.05 9.69 14.77
N GLY A 133 -7.43 10.39 15.71
CA GLY A 133 -7.68 10.24 17.13
C GLY A 133 -7.16 8.94 17.72
N THR A 134 -7.65 8.61 18.90
CA THR A 134 -7.26 7.41 19.66
C THR A 134 -8.49 6.64 20.12
N ALA A 135 -8.40 5.32 20.10
CA ALA A 135 -9.39 4.41 20.65
C ALA A 135 -8.87 3.77 21.93
N LYS A 136 -9.68 3.79 23.00
CA LYS A 136 -9.35 3.14 24.28
C LYS A 136 -10.37 2.06 24.61
N ALA A 137 -9.93 1.00 25.30
CA ALA A 137 -10.85 0.02 25.82
C ALA A 137 -11.89 0.69 26.76
N ASN A 138 -13.11 0.18 26.71
CA ASN A 138 -14.28 0.73 27.42
C ASN A 138 -14.78 2.11 26.95
N GLN A 139 -14.21 2.67 25.89
CA GLN A 139 -14.70 3.92 25.28
C GLN A 139 -16.03 3.67 24.55
N SER A 140 -16.99 4.62 24.72
CA SER A 140 -18.21 4.62 23.91
C SER A 140 -17.91 5.12 22.50
N ILE A 141 -18.45 4.44 21.50
CA ILE A 141 -18.32 4.78 20.08
C ILE A 141 -19.68 4.82 19.40
N LYS A 142 -19.76 5.56 18.31
CA LYS A 142 -20.93 5.60 17.41
C LYS A 142 -20.52 5.09 16.05
N ALA A 143 -21.33 4.23 15.47
CA ALA A 143 -21.22 3.88 14.06
C ALA A 143 -22.08 4.83 13.22
N ILE A 144 -21.49 5.35 12.16
CA ILE A 144 -22.16 6.24 11.20
C ILE A 144 -22.06 5.64 9.79
N ASN A 145 -23.05 5.92 8.96
CA ASN A 145 -23.00 5.58 7.54
C ASN A 145 -22.25 6.68 6.73
N LEU A 146 -22.10 6.46 5.42
CA LEU A 146 -21.44 7.43 4.52
C LEU A 146 -22.14 8.79 4.43
N LYS A 147 -23.43 8.88 4.84
CA LYS A 147 -24.19 10.12 4.90
C LYS A 147 -24.01 10.87 6.22
N GLY A 148 -23.27 10.29 7.17
CA GLY A 148 -23.08 10.85 8.51
C GLY A 148 -24.20 10.52 9.51
N GLU A 149 -25.16 9.67 9.14
CA GLU A 149 -26.28 9.30 10.00
C GLU A 149 -25.81 8.20 10.98
N LYS A 150 -26.23 8.32 12.25
CA LYS A 150 -25.93 7.30 13.27
C LYS A 150 -26.69 6.02 12.94
N ILE A 151 -25.94 4.91 12.81
CA ILE A 151 -26.50 3.58 12.57
C ILE A 151 -26.62 2.81 13.89
N ASP A 152 -25.59 2.93 14.72
CA ASP A 152 -25.49 2.15 15.96
C ASP A 152 -24.60 2.87 16.97
N GLU A 153 -24.62 2.44 18.22
CA GLU A 153 -23.70 2.87 19.26
C GLU A 153 -23.34 1.70 20.17
N GLY A 154 -22.15 1.75 20.72
CA GLY A 154 -21.69 0.68 21.59
C GLY A 154 -20.44 1.08 22.36
N ARG A 155 -19.86 0.10 23.03
CA ARG A 155 -18.63 0.27 23.80
C ARG A 155 -17.56 -0.65 23.25
N LEU A 156 -16.33 -0.14 23.09
CA LEU A 156 -15.17 -0.96 22.76
C LEU A 156 -14.81 -1.84 23.94
N THR A 157 -15.02 -3.15 23.84
CA THR A 157 -14.70 -4.07 24.93
C THR A 157 -13.22 -4.45 24.93
N LYS A 158 -12.67 -4.72 23.75
CA LYS A 158 -11.25 -5.07 23.54
C LYS A 158 -10.75 -4.46 22.23
N ILE A 159 -9.48 -4.14 22.21
CA ILE A 159 -8.79 -3.62 21.03
C ILE A 159 -7.62 -4.56 20.72
N PHE A 160 -7.41 -4.82 19.44
CA PHE A 160 -6.32 -5.64 18.95
C PHE A 160 -5.62 -4.95 17.80
N ARG A 161 -4.34 -5.20 17.64
CA ARG A 161 -3.61 -4.88 16.42
C ARG A 161 -3.03 -6.15 15.80
N TYR A 162 -2.74 -6.10 14.50
CA TYR A 162 -2.00 -7.15 13.83
C TYR A 162 -0.50 -6.85 13.89
N GLU A 163 0.27 -7.82 14.34
CA GLU A 163 1.73 -7.85 14.24
C GLU A 163 2.10 -9.01 13.29
N GLY A 164 2.34 -8.67 12.03
CA GLY A 164 2.38 -9.66 10.95
C GLY A 164 1.02 -10.37 10.83
N THR A 165 0.99 -11.68 11.05
CA THR A 165 -0.25 -12.49 11.01
C THR A 165 -0.90 -12.69 12.39
N LYS A 166 -0.26 -12.23 13.46
CA LYS A 166 -0.74 -12.43 14.83
C LYS A 166 -1.61 -11.28 15.29
N LYS A 167 -2.72 -11.62 15.96
CA LYS A 167 -3.62 -10.66 16.60
C LYS A 167 -3.18 -10.46 18.04
N VAL A 168 -2.73 -9.26 18.37
CA VAL A 168 -2.18 -8.91 19.71
C VAL A 168 -3.13 -7.94 20.41
N PRO A 169 -3.53 -8.20 21.68
CA PRO A 169 -4.34 -7.26 22.43
C PRO A 169 -3.55 -5.99 22.79
N ILE A 170 -4.20 -4.85 22.70
CA ILE A 170 -3.66 -3.55 23.06
C ILE A 170 -4.67 -2.76 23.90
N GLU A 171 -4.22 -1.82 24.71
CA GLU A 171 -5.10 -0.96 25.52
C GLU A 171 -5.55 0.27 24.74
N VAL A 172 -4.70 0.77 23.87
CA VAL A 172 -4.93 1.99 23.08
C VAL A 172 -4.58 1.74 21.63
N GLY A 173 -5.53 2.01 20.73
CA GLY A 173 -5.31 2.08 19.30
C GLY A 173 -5.15 3.54 18.88
N GLU A 174 -4.14 3.83 18.05
CA GLU A 174 -3.82 5.19 17.62
C GLU A 174 -3.83 5.28 16.08
N ALA A 175 -4.17 6.47 15.59
CA ALA A 175 -4.00 6.83 14.19
C ALA A 175 -2.52 6.96 13.82
#